data_e60202a117e08c1eec47d66015862f10
#
_entry.id   e60202a117e08c1eec47d66015862f10
#
_cell.length_a   1.000
_cell.length_b   1.000
_cell.length_c   1.000
_cell.angle_alpha   90.00
_cell.angle_beta   90.00
_cell.angle_gamma   90.00
#
_symmetry.space_group_name_H-M   'P 1'
#
loop_
_entity.id
_entity.type
_entity.pdbx_description
1 polymer ?
#
loop_
_entity_poly.entity_id
_entity_poly.type
_entity_poly.pdbx_seq_one_letter_code
_entity_poly.pdbx_strand_id
1 'polypeptide(L)'
;EKKYFFSEENDIHELLELRSFNDIKEIPWVEGELEAAFHNMASLLSGDIRRELVKYVEAPIETDKSLPDTKYIQLRHVEVPADNYAQYRHWREETIFNVVRDNRDKISSFEAFHSLISGLPGVMFISSFNGDKDEYKDAFTNARYQNIIQQAGDNYITGGNEGLYTRIYSAFSC
;
A
#
# COMPACT_ATOMS: atom_id res chain seq x y z
N GLU A 1 -10.20 -6.84 12.31
CA GLU A 1 -10.76 -5.55 11.85
C GLU A 1 -10.82 -5.52 10.33
N LYS A 2 -11.80 -4.79 9.75
CA LYS A 2 -11.87 -4.53 8.31
C LYS A 2 -12.29 -3.09 8.04
N LYS A 3 -11.76 -2.51 6.95
CA LYS A 3 -12.10 -1.17 6.46
C LYS A 3 -12.22 -1.17 4.95
N TYR A 4 -13.03 -0.26 4.43
CA TYR A 4 -13.30 -0.10 3.01
C TYR A 4 -12.87 1.28 2.53
N PHE A 5 -12.34 1.32 1.31
CA PHE A 5 -11.86 2.54 0.68
C PHE A 5 -12.25 2.56 -0.80
N PHE A 6 -12.51 3.74 -1.35
CA PHE A 6 -12.77 3.94 -2.77
C PHE A 6 -11.58 4.56 -3.47
N SER A 7 -11.31 4.11 -4.69
CA SER A 7 -10.28 4.73 -5.53
C SER A 7 -10.63 6.20 -5.81
N GLU A 8 -9.62 7.05 -5.72
CA GLU A 8 -9.68 8.47 -6.08
C GLU A 8 -9.28 8.71 -7.56
N GLU A 9 -9.00 7.67 -8.32
CA GLU A 9 -8.75 7.75 -9.75
C GLU A 9 -10.08 7.91 -10.51
N ASN A 10 -10.20 8.95 -11.34
CA ASN A 10 -11.46 9.39 -11.95
C ASN A 10 -12.13 8.36 -12.89
N ASP A 11 -11.37 7.44 -13.43
CA ASP A 11 -11.80 6.43 -14.41
C ASP A 11 -11.87 5.01 -13.86
N ILE A 12 -11.63 4.83 -12.56
CA ILE A 12 -11.55 3.52 -11.93
C ILE A 12 -12.59 3.38 -10.81
N HIS A 13 -13.57 2.52 -11.04
CA HIS A 13 -14.54 2.10 -10.03
C HIS A 13 -13.98 0.91 -9.24
N GLU A 14 -13.06 1.18 -8.32
CA GLU A 14 -12.41 0.16 -7.50
C GLU A 14 -12.74 0.35 -6.03
N LEU A 15 -13.18 -0.73 -5.40
CA LEU A 15 -13.35 -0.83 -3.95
C LEU A 15 -12.20 -1.64 -3.37
N LEU A 16 -11.47 -1.05 -2.43
CA LEU A 16 -10.44 -1.72 -1.66
C LEU A 16 -10.98 -2.12 -0.29
N GLU A 17 -10.84 -3.39 0.07
CA GLU A 17 -11.05 -3.87 1.43
C GLU A 17 -9.69 -4.19 2.05
N LEU A 18 -9.39 -3.59 3.21
CA LEU A 18 -8.27 -3.96 4.07
C LEU A 18 -8.80 -4.78 5.26
N ARG A 19 -8.11 -5.89 5.54
CA ARG A 19 -8.36 -6.71 6.73
C ARG A 19 -7.08 -6.94 7.51
N SER A 20 -7.14 -6.76 8.83
CA SER A 20 -6.04 -7.09 9.74
C SER A 20 -6.31 -8.40 10.47
N PHE A 21 -5.25 -9.20 10.62
CA PHE A 21 -5.23 -10.46 11.35
C PHE A 21 -4.06 -10.46 12.32
N ASN A 22 -4.26 -11.05 13.49
CA ASN A 22 -3.18 -11.28 14.45
C ASN A 22 -2.47 -12.62 14.19
N ASP A 23 -3.19 -13.61 13.64
CA ASP A 23 -2.67 -14.93 13.32
C ASP A 23 -3.17 -15.36 11.93
N ILE A 24 -2.30 -15.98 11.16
CA ILE A 24 -2.63 -16.56 9.84
C ILE A 24 -3.75 -17.62 9.92
N LYS A 25 -3.92 -18.24 11.08
CA LYS A 25 -5.00 -19.20 11.34
C LYS A 25 -6.41 -18.59 11.30
N GLU A 26 -6.53 -17.26 11.36
CA GLU A 26 -7.80 -16.56 11.22
C GLU A 26 -8.30 -16.51 9.77
N ILE A 27 -7.43 -16.77 8.77
CA ILE A 27 -7.76 -16.71 7.35
C ILE A 27 -8.91 -17.66 6.94
N PRO A 28 -9.00 -18.92 7.44
CA PRO A 28 -10.10 -19.82 7.07
C PRO A 28 -11.49 -19.28 7.40
N TRP A 29 -11.63 -18.50 8.45
CA TRP A 29 -12.90 -17.84 8.82
C TRP A 29 -13.26 -16.72 7.86
N VAL A 30 -12.25 -16.02 7.37
CA VAL A 30 -12.40 -14.96 6.35
C VAL A 30 -12.77 -15.56 5.01
N GLU A 31 -12.27 -16.74 4.68
CA GLU A 31 -12.53 -17.40 3.40
C GLU A 31 -14.02 -17.67 3.19
N GLY A 32 -14.71 -18.24 4.17
CA GLY A 32 -16.16 -18.48 4.10
C GLY A 32 -16.97 -17.18 3.96
N GLU A 33 -16.59 -16.11 4.66
CA GLU A 33 -17.21 -14.79 4.49
C GLU A 33 -16.93 -14.19 3.11
N LEU A 34 -15.71 -14.38 2.58
CA LEU A 34 -15.32 -13.89 1.26
C LEU A 34 -16.05 -14.61 0.13
N GLU A 35 -16.25 -15.92 0.23
CA GLU A 35 -17.03 -16.68 -0.75
C GLU A 35 -18.49 -16.23 -0.78
N ALA A 36 -19.11 -16.06 0.38
CA ALA A 36 -20.47 -15.55 0.49
C ALA A 36 -20.62 -14.13 -0.08
N ALA A 37 -19.68 -13.25 0.27
CA ALA A 37 -19.65 -11.88 -0.26
C ALA A 37 -19.43 -11.87 -1.77
N PHE A 38 -18.51 -12.70 -2.29
CA PHE A 38 -18.25 -12.84 -3.73
C PHE A 38 -19.52 -13.28 -4.46
N HIS A 39 -20.20 -14.32 -3.96
CA HIS A 39 -21.41 -14.83 -4.58
C HIS A 39 -22.51 -13.75 -4.66
N ASN A 40 -22.67 -12.97 -3.59
CA ASN A 40 -23.66 -11.90 -3.54
C ASN A 40 -23.30 -10.68 -4.42
N MET A 41 -22.01 -10.43 -4.66
CA MET A 41 -21.53 -9.28 -5.44
C MET A 41 -21.24 -9.62 -6.90
N ALA A 42 -21.16 -10.89 -7.28
CA ALA A 42 -20.68 -11.33 -8.60
C ALA A 42 -21.37 -10.62 -9.78
N SER A 43 -22.68 -10.33 -9.66
CA SER A 43 -23.44 -9.62 -10.70
C SER A 43 -23.16 -8.10 -10.75
N LEU A 44 -22.49 -7.55 -9.74
CA LEU A 44 -22.15 -6.14 -9.63
C LEU A 44 -20.70 -5.85 -10.02
N LEU A 45 -19.89 -6.91 -10.18
CA LEU A 45 -18.47 -6.78 -10.50
C LEU A 45 -18.27 -6.62 -11.99
N SER A 46 -17.45 -5.66 -12.40
CA SER A 46 -16.99 -5.46 -13.78
C SER A 46 -15.70 -6.24 -14.10
N GLY A 47 -15.08 -6.87 -13.10
CA GLY A 47 -13.84 -7.64 -13.21
C GLY A 47 -13.60 -8.54 -12.00
N ASP A 48 -12.47 -9.23 -11.98
CA ASP A 48 -12.12 -10.16 -10.93
C ASP A 48 -11.70 -9.46 -9.63
N ILE A 49 -11.98 -10.12 -8.50
CA ILE A 49 -11.47 -9.71 -7.20
C ILE A 49 -9.99 -10.09 -7.09
N ARG A 50 -9.13 -9.08 -6.91
CA ARG A 50 -7.71 -9.29 -6.61
C ARG A 50 -7.53 -9.41 -5.10
N ARG A 51 -6.69 -10.34 -4.68
CA ARG A 51 -6.40 -10.58 -3.26
C ARG A 51 -4.90 -10.65 -3.05
N GLU A 52 -4.44 -10.06 -1.97
CA GLU A 52 -3.06 -10.09 -1.56
C GLU A 52 -2.97 -10.30 -0.04
N LEU A 53 -2.11 -11.22 0.38
CA LEU A 53 -1.74 -11.39 1.78
C LEU A 53 -0.38 -10.78 2.00
N VAL A 54 -0.30 -9.83 2.92
CA VAL A 54 0.93 -9.11 3.24
C VAL A 54 1.26 -9.25 4.73
N LYS A 55 2.55 -9.22 5.05
CA LYS A 55 3.08 -9.22 6.40
C LYS A 55 3.73 -7.89 6.70
N TYR A 56 3.37 -7.26 7.82
CA TYR A 56 4.06 -6.08 8.34
C TYR A 56 5.55 -6.34 8.56
N VAL A 57 6.37 -5.37 8.20
CA VAL A 57 7.82 -5.43 8.33
C VAL A 57 8.35 -4.31 9.22
N GLU A 58 8.06 -3.06 8.88
CA GLU A 58 8.57 -1.87 9.57
C GLU A 58 7.83 -0.61 9.14
N ALA A 59 7.98 0.48 9.91
CA ALA A 59 7.38 1.77 9.60
C ALA A 59 8.30 2.93 9.99
N PRO A 60 8.57 3.92 9.11
CA PRO A 60 9.23 5.17 9.49
C PRO A 60 8.32 6.10 10.31
N ILE A 61 7.00 5.98 10.16
CA ILE A 61 5.96 6.63 10.98
C ILE A 61 4.97 5.55 11.38
N GLU A 62 5.05 5.14 12.63
CA GLU A 62 4.21 4.08 13.20
C GLU A 62 2.80 4.59 13.56
N THR A 63 1.85 3.65 13.64
CA THR A 63 0.51 3.87 14.20
C THR A 63 0.22 2.80 15.25
N ASP A 64 -0.64 3.12 16.21
CA ASP A 64 -1.19 2.18 17.19
C ASP A 64 -2.44 1.43 16.68
N LYS A 65 -2.87 1.74 15.46
CA LYS A 65 -4.04 1.13 14.82
C LYS A 65 -3.65 -0.08 13.98
N SER A 66 -4.46 -1.10 13.99
CA SER A 66 -4.28 -2.28 13.14
C SER A 66 -4.61 -2.03 11.67
N LEU A 67 -5.43 -1.00 11.39
CA LEU A 67 -5.75 -0.49 10.05
C LEU A 67 -5.78 1.05 10.07
N PRO A 68 -5.43 1.73 8.96
CA PRO A 68 -5.47 3.18 8.87
C PRO A 68 -6.84 3.76 9.26
N ASP A 69 -6.84 4.82 10.07
CA ASP A 69 -8.03 5.53 10.54
C ASP A 69 -8.00 6.99 10.11
N THR A 70 -7.78 7.21 8.83
CA THR A 70 -7.61 8.50 8.18
C THR A 70 -8.54 8.64 6.99
N LYS A 71 -8.72 9.87 6.53
CA LYS A 71 -9.56 10.18 5.37
C LYS A 71 -9.05 9.53 4.09
N TYR A 72 -7.73 9.48 3.92
CA TYR A 72 -7.07 8.92 2.74
C TYR A 72 -6.01 7.92 3.10
N ILE A 73 -5.81 6.96 2.19
CA ILE A 73 -4.64 6.09 2.16
C ILE A 73 -4.03 6.10 0.76
N GLN A 74 -2.73 5.86 0.70
CA GLN A 74 -2.04 5.55 -0.54
C GLN A 74 -1.46 4.15 -0.45
N LEU A 75 -1.81 3.28 -1.40
CA LEU A 75 -1.10 2.05 -1.65
C LEU A 75 0.03 2.30 -2.65
N ARG A 76 1.20 1.75 -2.36
CA ARG A 76 2.34 1.74 -3.27
C ARG A 76 2.94 0.35 -3.29
N HIS A 77 2.83 -0.30 -4.43
CA HIS A 77 3.44 -1.60 -4.67
C HIS A 77 4.79 -1.42 -5.39
N VAL A 78 5.80 -2.17 -4.93
CA VAL A 78 7.16 -2.14 -5.48
C VAL A 78 7.62 -3.57 -5.67
N GLU A 79 7.92 -3.97 -6.90
CA GLU A 79 8.45 -5.30 -7.20
C GLU A 79 9.95 -5.34 -6.94
N VAL A 80 10.35 -6.04 -5.89
CA VAL A 80 11.75 -6.20 -5.50
C VAL A 80 12.16 -7.66 -5.63
N PRO A 81 13.17 -7.99 -6.46
CA PRO A 81 13.72 -9.34 -6.53
C PRO A 81 14.18 -9.84 -5.16
N ALA A 82 13.99 -11.14 -4.89
CA ALA A 82 14.26 -11.71 -3.58
C ALA A 82 15.74 -11.58 -3.15
N ASP A 83 16.65 -11.66 -4.09
CA ASP A 83 18.10 -11.52 -3.89
C ASP A 83 18.50 -10.07 -3.58
N ASN A 84 17.74 -9.08 -4.03
CA ASN A 84 17.97 -7.65 -3.76
C ASN A 84 17.25 -7.14 -2.51
N TYR A 85 16.38 -7.93 -1.90
CA TYR A 85 15.48 -7.43 -0.86
C TYR A 85 16.20 -6.85 0.36
N ALA A 86 17.27 -7.49 0.82
CA ALA A 86 18.04 -7.00 1.97
C ALA A 86 18.73 -5.65 1.69
N GLN A 87 19.31 -5.50 0.49
CA GLN A 87 19.95 -4.26 0.06
C GLN A 87 18.92 -3.15 -0.16
N TYR A 88 17.77 -3.48 -0.76
CA TYR A 88 16.66 -2.57 -0.93
C TYR A 88 16.14 -2.04 0.43
N ARG A 89 16.01 -2.88 1.45
CA ARG A 89 15.60 -2.45 2.79
C ARG A 89 16.56 -1.44 3.40
N HIS A 90 17.86 -1.69 3.31
CA HIS A 90 18.87 -0.77 3.80
C HIS A 90 18.84 0.57 3.05
N TRP A 91 18.79 0.53 1.73
CA TRP A 91 18.70 1.71 0.88
C TRP A 91 17.41 2.53 1.13
N ARG A 92 16.25 1.89 1.27
CA ARG A 92 15.00 2.60 1.52
C ARG A 92 14.96 3.29 2.88
N GLU A 93 15.62 2.73 3.90
CA GLU A 93 15.76 3.35 5.22
C GLU A 93 16.48 4.71 5.10
N GLU A 94 17.54 4.76 4.31
CA GLU A 94 18.35 5.98 4.12
C GLU A 94 17.75 6.97 3.11
N THR A 95 16.79 6.55 2.31
CA THR A 95 16.22 7.37 1.23
C THR A 95 14.73 7.63 1.40
N ILE A 96 13.88 6.65 1.04
CA ILE A 96 12.41 6.77 1.06
C ILE A 96 11.94 7.12 2.47
N PHE A 97 12.41 6.41 3.48
CA PHE A 97 11.98 6.61 4.86
C PHE A 97 12.43 7.96 5.43
N ASN A 98 13.56 8.51 5.01
CA ASN A 98 13.96 9.86 5.37
C ASN A 98 13.03 10.91 4.75
N VAL A 99 12.63 10.75 3.48
CA VAL A 99 11.62 11.65 2.88
C VAL A 99 10.30 11.59 3.63
N VAL A 100 9.87 10.39 4.03
CA VAL A 100 8.63 10.22 4.82
C VAL A 100 8.74 10.92 6.17
N ARG A 101 9.85 10.75 6.90
CA ARG A 101 10.08 11.40 8.20
C ARG A 101 10.15 12.93 8.10
N ASP A 102 10.74 13.45 7.02
CA ASP A 102 10.84 14.88 6.75
C ASP A 102 9.46 15.52 6.45
N ASN A 103 8.46 14.72 6.08
CA ASN A 103 7.09 15.14 5.76
C ASN A 103 6.04 14.60 6.75
N ARG A 104 6.43 14.36 8.00
CA ARG A 104 5.54 13.84 9.06
C ARG A 104 4.37 14.74 9.41
N ASP A 105 4.43 16.02 9.05
CA ASP A 105 3.32 16.96 9.16
C ASP A 105 2.18 16.68 8.18
N LYS A 106 2.47 16.01 7.07
CA LYS A 106 1.52 15.63 6.01
C LYS A 106 1.12 14.15 6.03
N ILE A 107 1.89 13.31 6.72
CA ILE A 107 1.76 11.85 6.72
C ILE A 107 1.42 11.39 8.14
N SER A 108 0.26 10.74 8.31
CA SER A 108 -0.18 10.23 9.62
C SER A 108 0.48 8.91 9.98
N SER A 109 0.63 7.99 9.01
CA SER A 109 1.41 6.76 9.13
C SER A 109 2.00 6.36 7.79
N PHE A 110 3.09 5.58 7.84
CA PHE A 110 3.68 4.98 6.65
C PHE A 110 4.26 3.62 7.04
N GLU A 111 3.65 2.56 6.53
CA GLU A 111 3.95 1.19 6.90
C GLU A 111 4.41 0.38 5.71
N ALA A 112 5.42 -0.45 5.89
CA ALA A 112 5.96 -1.34 4.89
C ALA A 112 5.56 -2.78 5.19
N PHE A 113 5.05 -3.45 4.18
CA PHE A 113 4.63 -4.84 4.21
C PHE A 113 5.39 -5.63 3.15
N HIS A 114 5.56 -6.93 3.40
CA HIS A 114 6.08 -7.87 2.42
C HIS A 114 4.96 -8.78 1.94
N SER A 115 4.81 -8.92 0.63
CA SER A 115 3.84 -9.82 0.02
C SER A 115 4.19 -11.28 0.33
N LEU A 116 3.25 -11.99 0.94
CA LEU A 116 3.36 -13.44 1.19
C LEU A 116 2.67 -14.25 0.10
N ILE A 117 1.50 -13.78 -0.34
CA ILE A 117 0.71 -14.39 -1.41
C ILE A 117 0.17 -13.25 -2.26
N SER A 118 0.65 -13.15 -3.49
CA SER A 118 0.25 -12.13 -4.46
C SER A 118 0.54 -12.61 -5.87
N GLY A 119 -0.17 -12.07 -6.85
CA GLY A 119 0.18 -12.19 -8.27
C GLY A 119 1.41 -11.35 -8.65
N LEU A 120 1.77 -10.36 -7.81
CA LEU A 120 2.91 -9.46 -8.00
C LEU A 120 3.76 -9.49 -6.73
N PRO A 121 4.88 -10.24 -6.72
CA PRO A 121 5.75 -10.34 -5.55
C PRO A 121 6.42 -8.99 -5.25
N GLY A 122 6.66 -8.71 -3.98
CA GLY A 122 7.40 -7.52 -3.59
C GLY A 122 6.96 -6.90 -2.28
N VAL A 123 7.02 -5.58 -2.23
CA VAL A 123 6.76 -4.75 -1.07
C VAL A 123 5.52 -3.90 -1.31
N MET A 124 4.62 -3.89 -0.35
CA MET A 124 3.50 -2.95 -0.30
C MET A 124 3.77 -1.90 0.77
N PHE A 125 3.65 -0.62 0.42
CA PHE A 125 3.56 0.46 1.39
C PHE A 125 2.11 0.90 1.52
N ILE A 126 1.67 1.10 2.75
CA ILE A 126 0.41 1.77 3.07
C ILE A 126 0.77 3.06 3.79
N SER A 127 0.49 4.18 3.16
CA SER A 127 0.61 5.50 3.77
C SER A 127 -0.78 6.05 4.06
N SER A 128 -0.96 6.71 5.19
CA SER A 128 -2.24 7.29 5.58
C SER A 128 -2.11 8.79 5.89
N PHE A 129 -3.16 9.56 5.57
CA PHE A 129 -3.17 11.01 5.77
C PHE A 129 -4.59 11.60 5.82
N ASN A 130 -4.71 12.79 6.43
CA ASN A 130 -5.99 13.52 6.55
C ASN A 130 -6.02 14.85 5.79
N GLY A 131 -4.86 15.38 5.44
CA GLY A 131 -4.69 16.69 4.79
C GLY A 131 -5.10 16.71 3.31
N ASP A 132 -4.71 17.76 2.63
CA ASP A 132 -4.93 17.93 1.20
C ASP A 132 -4.11 16.91 0.40
N LYS A 133 -4.71 16.38 -0.66
CA LYS A 133 -4.08 15.34 -1.51
C LYS A 133 -2.89 15.89 -2.30
N ASP A 134 -2.94 17.12 -2.73
CA ASP A 134 -1.88 17.70 -3.55
C ASP A 134 -0.69 18.07 -2.66
N GLU A 135 -0.92 18.60 -1.44
CA GLU A 135 0.13 18.81 -0.44
C GLU A 135 0.82 17.49 -0.04
N TYR A 136 0.05 16.40 0.09
CA TYR A 136 0.61 15.08 0.34
C TYR A 136 1.44 14.59 -0.85
N LYS A 137 0.94 14.72 -2.08
CA LYS A 137 1.65 14.31 -3.30
C LYS A 137 2.96 15.06 -3.48
N ASP A 138 3.03 16.34 -3.12
CA ASP A 138 4.24 17.16 -3.24
C ASP A 138 5.44 16.57 -2.50
N ALA A 139 5.22 15.82 -1.40
CA ALA A 139 6.28 15.09 -0.71
C ALA A 139 6.98 14.06 -1.62
N PHE A 140 6.24 13.52 -2.60
CA PHE A 140 6.66 12.42 -3.46
C PHE A 140 6.80 12.79 -4.95
N THR A 141 6.75 14.08 -5.29
CA THR A 141 6.87 14.56 -6.68
C THR A 141 8.03 15.51 -6.89
N ASN A 142 8.69 15.95 -5.82
CA ASN A 142 9.82 16.87 -5.90
C ASN A 142 11.08 16.21 -6.52
N ALA A 143 12.05 17.03 -6.94
CA ALA A 143 13.27 16.56 -7.60
C ALA A 143 14.08 15.56 -6.76
N ARG A 144 14.11 15.71 -5.42
CA ARG A 144 14.78 14.76 -4.52
C ARG A 144 14.15 13.38 -4.64
N TYR A 145 12.82 13.30 -4.60
CA TYR A 145 12.11 12.03 -4.66
C TYR A 145 12.19 11.39 -6.06
N GLN A 146 12.15 12.20 -7.14
CA GLN A 146 12.35 11.69 -8.50
C GLN A 146 13.73 11.01 -8.66
N ASN A 147 14.77 11.57 -8.06
CA ASN A 147 16.10 10.94 -8.06
C ASN A 147 16.10 9.61 -7.26
N ILE A 148 15.36 9.52 -6.15
CA ILE A 148 15.19 8.27 -5.38
C ILE A 148 14.47 7.21 -6.24
N ILE A 149 13.41 7.57 -6.95
CA ILE A 149 12.70 6.65 -7.87
C ILE A 149 13.62 6.16 -8.99
N GLN A 150 14.43 7.05 -9.58
CA GLN A 150 15.43 6.68 -10.59
C GLN A 150 16.42 5.65 -10.03
N GLN A 151 16.98 5.89 -8.85
CA GLN A 151 17.91 4.96 -8.19
C GLN A 151 17.26 3.61 -7.89
N ALA A 152 15.99 3.61 -7.46
CA ALA A 152 15.23 2.40 -7.22
C ALA A 152 15.11 1.57 -8.51
N GLY A 153 14.68 2.20 -9.60
CA GLY A 153 14.54 1.58 -10.92
C GLY A 153 15.82 1.00 -11.48
N ASP A 154 16.92 1.72 -11.30
CA ASP A 154 18.23 1.31 -11.82
C ASP A 154 18.86 0.15 -11.06
N ASN A 155 18.57 -0.02 -9.75
CA ASN A 155 19.34 -0.91 -8.88
C ASN A 155 18.53 -1.98 -8.14
N TYR A 156 17.24 -1.74 -7.83
CA TYR A 156 16.54 -2.54 -6.82
C TYR A 156 15.24 -3.16 -7.29
N ILE A 157 14.51 -2.55 -8.22
CA ILE A 157 13.17 -2.98 -8.61
C ILE A 157 13.14 -3.63 -9.99
N THR A 158 12.24 -4.60 -10.14
CA THR A 158 11.97 -5.24 -11.42
C THR A 158 11.11 -4.33 -12.28
N GLY A 159 11.38 -4.26 -13.59
CA GLY A 159 10.61 -3.44 -14.52
C GLY A 159 10.96 -1.95 -14.50
N GLY A 160 12.06 -1.56 -13.83
CA GLY A 160 12.43 -0.15 -13.72
C GLY A 160 11.32 0.69 -13.10
N ASN A 161 11.07 1.87 -13.63
CA ASN A 161 10.02 2.75 -13.11
C ASN A 161 8.59 2.17 -13.30
N GLU A 162 8.38 1.23 -14.20
CA GLU A 162 7.09 0.55 -14.41
C GLU A 162 6.78 -0.48 -13.31
N GLY A 163 7.78 -0.94 -12.57
CA GLY A 163 7.62 -1.80 -11.38
C GLY A 163 7.04 -1.07 -10.15
N LEU A 164 6.61 0.17 -10.31
CA LEU A 164 5.98 0.99 -9.28
C LEU A 164 4.50 1.20 -9.57
N TYR A 165 3.66 0.73 -8.68
CA TYR A 165 2.23 0.99 -8.73
C TYR A 165 1.82 1.84 -7.52
N THR A 166 1.16 2.97 -7.78
CA THR A 166 0.72 3.90 -6.74
C THR A 166 -0.72 4.31 -6.97
N ARG A 167 -1.56 4.21 -5.94
CA ARG A 167 -2.97 4.64 -6.00
C ARG A 167 -3.43 5.21 -4.66
N ILE A 168 -4.25 6.28 -4.73
CA ILE A 168 -4.87 6.91 -3.57
C ILE A 168 -6.33 6.45 -3.49
N TYR A 169 -6.77 6.21 -2.25
CA TYR A 169 -8.13 5.82 -1.91
C TYR A 169 -8.66 6.72 -0.79
N SER A 170 -9.96 6.97 -0.81
CA SER A 170 -10.67 7.66 0.28
C SER A 170 -11.42 6.66 1.15
N ALA A 171 -11.44 6.89 2.46
CA ALA A 171 -12.19 6.08 3.41
C ALA A 171 -13.69 6.15 3.11
N PHE A 172 -14.34 5.00 3.19
CA PHE A 172 -15.79 4.94 3.12
C PHE A 172 -16.38 5.55 4.39
N SER A 173 -17.07 6.68 4.24
CA SER A 173 -17.84 7.30 5.32
C SER A 173 -19.30 6.81 5.22
N CYS A 174 -19.74 6.00 6.20
CA CYS A 174 -21.15 5.67 6.36
C CYS A 174 -21.93 6.86 6.89
#